data_5926064ecec616a19e7b4a73d8498e57
#
_entry.id   5926064ecec616a19e7b4a73d8498e57
#
_cell.length_a   1.000
_cell.length_b   1.000
_cell.length_c   1.000
_cell.angle_alpha   90.00
_cell.angle_beta   90.00
_cell.angle_gamma   90.00
#
_symmetry.space_group_name_H-M   'P 1'
#
loop_
_entity.id
_entity.type
_entity.pdbx_description
1 polymer ?
#
loop_
_entity_poly.entity_id
_entity_poly.type
_entity_poly.pdbx_seq_one_letter_code
_entity_poly.pdbx_strand_id
1 'polypeptide(L)'
;MKNIEGLEAESRVDILLWSEWFYSFSQGLQRQILDAFNGINQVEEKAPADYVGELDKSIERGLFDFLPKVYDCPVLSEETPSPWPPAFRKFWIIDSLDGTHNFLAGLPIFGTIVALVAGGKAVFSAIYLPMDEQSLWRGLYVAAKGYGAFRRLPSGGLEPIQVSGQGDLEKAFLLLEGASKKLYTFHHIQNAVFATERVRNGLSFAYSLTRLAAGGCWTRGVDIIIAEGAKQWESFAGELFVTEAGGKATDRRGRPLSLQNYSDLVFSNGVLHDQILALNCPAFR
;
A
#
# COMPACT_ATOMS: atom_id res chain seq x y z
N MET A 1 -17.49 15.17 13.44
CA MET A 1 -16.34 14.28 13.71
C MET A 1 -16.88 12.94 14.16
N LYS A 2 -16.61 11.87 13.43
CA LYS A 2 -17.02 10.49 13.81
C LYS A 2 -15.92 9.89 14.69
N ASN A 3 -16.29 9.16 15.75
CA ASN A 3 -15.33 8.35 16.49
C ASN A 3 -14.89 7.18 15.62
N ILE A 4 -13.58 6.96 15.48
CA ILE A 4 -13.06 5.73 14.89
C ILE A 4 -13.13 4.65 15.97
N GLU A 5 -13.92 3.59 15.72
CA GLU A 5 -13.95 2.43 16.61
C GLU A 5 -12.54 1.88 16.83
N GLY A 6 -12.12 1.76 18.08
CA GLY A 6 -10.80 1.25 18.47
C GLY A 6 -9.77 2.32 18.90
N LEU A 7 -10.06 3.62 18.70
CA LEU A 7 -9.33 4.72 19.34
C LEU A 7 -10.18 5.27 20.50
N GLU A 8 -9.54 5.56 21.64
CA GLU A 8 -10.20 6.22 22.78
C GLU A 8 -10.69 7.62 22.37
N ALA A 9 -11.69 8.16 23.05
CA ALA A 9 -12.36 9.42 22.69
C ALA A 9 -11.40 10.62 22.54
N GLU A 10 -10.21 10.55 23.13
CA GLU A 10 -9.15 11.56 23.04
C GLU A 10 -8.25 11.42 21.79
N SER A 11 -8.35 10.29 21.06
CA SER A 11 -7.49 9.96 19.91
C SER A 11 -8.28 9.96 18.60
N ARG A 12 -8.94 11.08 18.29
CA ARG A 12 -9.63 11.22 17.00
C ARG A 12 -8.60 11.43 15.90
N VAL A 13 -8.64 10.60 14.86
CA VAL A 13 -7.91 10.90 13.62
C VAL A 13 -8.53 12.16 13.02
N ASP A 14 -7.80 13.25 13.06
CA ASP A 14 -8.08 14.40 12.23
C ASP A 14 -7.36 14.20 10.90
N ILE A 15 -8.04 13.62 9.93
CA ILE A 15 -7.44 13.25 8.65
C ILE A 15 -6.86 14.47 7.92
N LEU A 16 -7.44 15.66 8.09
CA LEU A 16 -6.92 16.88 7.49
C LEU A 16 -5.61 17.28 8.18
N LEU A 17 -5.61 17.36 9.50
CA LEU A 17 -4.41 17.72 10.27
C LEU A 17 -3.28 16.71 10.04
N TRP A 18 -3.59 15.42 10.10
CA TRP A 18 -2.58 14.39 9.88
C TRP A 18 -2.06 14.41 8.45
N SER A 19 -2.91 14.64 7.45
CA SER A 19 -2.45 14.77 6.05
C SER A 19 -1.50 15.96 5.85
N GLU A 20 -1.71 17.08 6.54
CA GLU A 20 -0.80 18.23 6.48
C GLU A 20 0.54 17.92 7.17
N TRP A 21 0.54 17.22 8.30
CA TRP A 21 1.77 16.78 8.97
C TRP A 21 2.57 15.80 8.10
N PHE A 22 1.89 14.78 7.55
CA PHE A 22 2.53 13.83 6.63
C PHE A 22 3.04 14.51 5.36
N TYR A 23 2.31 15.47 4.82
CA TYR A 23 2.74 16.24 3.66
C TYR A 23 4.00 17.06 3.97
N SER A 24 4.01 17.76 5.09
CA SER A 24 5.19 18.53 5.53
C SER A 24 6.41 17.63 5.69
N PHE A 25 6.23 16.45 6.30
CA PHE A 25 7.28 15.44 6.43
C PHE A 25 7.76 14.93 5.06
N SER A 26 6.83 14.61 4.16
CA SER A 26 7.14 14.10 2.81
C SER A 26 7.90 15.09 1.93
N GLN A 27 7.71 16.40 2.12
CA GLN A 27 8.51 17.41 1.40
C GLN A 27 10.00 17.36 1.80
N GLY A 28 10.30 17.07 3.06
CA GLY A 28 11.67 16.79 3.51
C GLY A 28 12.24 15.53 2.88
N LEU A 29 11.44 14.47 2.83
CA LEU A 29 11.80 13.19 2.20
C LEU A 29 12.02 13.32 0.70
N GLN A 30 11.18 14.07 -0.02
CA GLN A 30 11.26 14.20 -1.48
C GLN A 30 12.65 14.63 -1.94
N ARG A 31 13.20 15.66 -1.32
CA ARG A 31 14.55 16.15 -1.69
C ARG A 31 15.59 15.07 -1.49
N GLN A 32 15.59 14.43 -0.33
CA GLN A 32 16.52 13.35 0.00
C GLN A 32 16.41 12.18 -0.98
N ILE A 33 15.18 11.76 -1.34
CA ILE A 33 14.93 10.67 -2.27
C ILE A 33 15.41 11.03 -3.69
N LEU A 34 15.12 12.24 -4.17
CA LEU A 34 15.54 12.70 -5.51
C LEU A 34 17.04 12.81 -5.61
N ASP A 35 17.72 13.35 -4.58
CA ASP A 35 19.17 13.46 -4.54
C ASP A 35 19.84 12.07 -4.59
N ALA A 36 19.31 11.13 -3.81
CA ALA A 36 19.79 9.75 -3.79
C ALA A 36 19.49 8.98 -5.08
N PHE A 37 18.31 9.19 -5.69
CA PHE A 37 17.91 8.54 -6.94
C PHE A 37 18.80 8.99 -8.12
N ASN A 38 19.24 10.24 -8.11
CA ASN A 38 20.13 10.80 -9.12
C ASN A 38 21.62 10.56 -8.82
N GLY A 39 21.94 10.00 -7.66
CA GLY A 39 23.29 9.71 -7.20
C GLY A 39 23.65 8.23 -7.22
N ILE A 40 24.84 7.93 -6.71
CA ILE A 40 25.27 6.54 -6.48
C ILE A 40 24.90 6.18 -5.04
N ASN A 41 23.97 5.24 -4.88
CA ASN A 41 23.60 4.71 -3.57
C ASN A 41 24.59 3.64 -3.10
N GLN A 42 24.99 3.73 -1.83
CA GLN A 42 25.63 2.61 -1.15
C GLN A 42 24.55 1.67 -0.64
N VAL A 43 24.63 0.41 -1.04
CA VAL A 43 23.65 -0.62 -0.69
C VAL A 43 24.30 -1.77 0.05
N GLU A 44 23.55 -2.39 0.94
CA GLU A 44 23.89 -3.64 1.61
C GLU A 44 22.92 -4.74 1.17
N GLU A 45 23.44 -5.88 0.78
CA GLU A 45 22.65 -7.08 0.52
C GLU A 45 22.30 -7.75 1.84
N LYS A 46 21.02 -7.84 2.21
CA LYS A 46 20.54 -8.51 3.42
C LYS A 46 20.37 -10.00 3.23
N ALA A 47 19.85 -10.38 2.06
CA ALA A 47 19.59 -11.72 1.61
C ALA A 47 19.65 -11.72 0.08
N PRO A 48 19.67 -12.89 -0.61
CA PRO A 48 19.88 -12.97 -2.06
C PRO A 48 18.98 -12.12 -2.94
N ALA A 49 17.90 -11.57 -2.41
CA ALA A 49 16.98 -10.71 -3.15
C ALA A 49 16.63 -9.40 -2.43
N ASP A 50 17.21 -9.14 -1.26
CA ASP A 50 16.91 -7.96 -0.45
C ASP A 50 18.10 -7.01 -0.38
N TYR A 51 17.85 -5.73 -0.67
CA TYR A 51 18.85 -4.67 -0.63
C TYR A 51 18.37 -3.56 0.30
N VAL A 52 19.29 -3.04 1.10
CA VAL A 52 19.07 -1.88 1.96
C VAL A 52 20.02 -0.77 1.58
N GLY A 53 19.46 0.34 1.15
CA GLY A 53 20.21 1.55 0.90
C GLY A 53 20.35 2.41 2.16
N GLU A 54 21.36 3.28 2.18
CA GLU A 54 21.49 4.30 3.22
C GLU A 54 20.28 5.23 3.26
N LEU A 55 19.63 5.44 2.10
CA LEU A 55 18.39 6.19 1.99
C LEU A 55 17.26 5.55 2.80
N ASP A 56 17.06 4.23 2.65
CA ASP A 56 16.01 3.48 3.33
C ASP A 56 16.14 3.62 4.85
N LYS A 57 17.35 3.37 5.37
CA LYS A 57 17.69 3.58 6.79
C LYS A 57 17.48 5.02 7.26
N SER A 58 17.72 6.00 6.38
CA SER A 58 17.53 7.40 6.72
C SER A 58 16.05 7.77 6.80
N ILE A 59 15.23 7.28 5.85
CA ILE A 59 13.77 7.47 5.85
C ILE A 59 13.17 6.81 7.09
N GLU A 60 13.57 5.57 7.39
CA GLU A 60 13.14 4.84 8.57
C GLU A 60 13.39 5.64 9.85
N ARG A 61 14.62 6.12 10.07
CA ARG A 61 14.94 6.96 11.23
C ARG A 61 14.05 8.19 11.34
N GLY A 62 13.82 8.88 10.21
CA GLY A 62 12.91 10.03 10.16
C GLY A 62 11.48 9.68 10.56
N LEU A 63 10.98 8.52 10.13
CA LEU A 63 9.65 8.03 10.49
C LEU A 63 9.56 7.62 11.97
N PHE A 64 10.60 6.99 12.53
CA PHE A 64 10.65 6.68 13.97
C PHE A 64 10.60 7.93 14.85
N ASP A 65 11.21 9.04 14.39
CA ASP A 65 11.16 10.32 15.09
C ASP A 65 9.84 11.08 14.87
N PHE A 66 9.18 10.88 13.75
CA PHE A 66 7.98 11.62 13.35
C PHE A 66 6.69 10.98 13.88
N LEU A 67 6.50 9.67 13.67
CA LEU A 67 5.22 9.00 13.92
C LEU A 67 4.75 9.05 15.37
N PRO A 68 5.62 8.91 16.40
CA PRO A 68 5.20 9.07 17.80
C PRO A 68 4.67 10.47 18.15
N LYS A 69 5.05 11.50 17.37
CA LYS A 69 4.52 12.87 17.54
C LYS A 69 3.12 13.02 16.96
N VAL A 70 2.77 12.20 15.94
CA VAL A 70 1.42 12.16 15.36
C VAL A 70 0.48 11.38 16.28
N TYR A 71 0.91 10.19 16.70
CA TYR A 71 0.21 9.33 17.64
C TYR A 71 1.23 8.49 18.40
N ASP A 72 1.29 8.64 19.72
CA ASP A 72 2.28 8.01 20.60
C ASP A 72 2.00 6.51 20.77
N CYS A 73 2.65 5.69 19.96
CA CYS A 73 2.67 4.24 20.07
C CYS A 73 3.93 3.66 19.38
N PRO A 74 4.27 2.38 19.63
CA PRO A 74 5.41 1.73 18.99
C PRO A 74 5.37 1.77 17.47
N VAL A 75 6.54 1.88 16.83
CA VAL A 75 6.73 1.82 15.38
C VAL A 75 7.41 0.49 15.04
N LEU A 76 6.83 -0.28 14.11
CA LEU A 76 7.37 -1.51 13.55
C LEU A 76 7.72 -1.27 12.08
N SER A 77 8.85 -1.77 11.63
CA SER A 77 9.39 -1.49 10.31
C SER A 77 9.86 -2.77 9.62
N GLU A 78 9.98 -2.71 8.30
CA GLU A 78 10.61 -3.78 7.50
C GLU A 78 12.08 -3.93 7.86
N GLU A 79 12.80 -2.83 8.00
CA GLU A 79 14.23 -2.80 8.19
C GLU A 79 14.67 -3.19 9.61
N THR A 80 13.81 -2.95 10.60
CA THR A 80 14.08 -3.28 12.01
C THR A 80 13.26 -4.50 12.43
N PRO A 81 13.88 -5.71 12.54
CA PRO A 81 13.17 -6.93 12.90
C PRO A 81 12.42 -6.80 14.22
N SER A 82 11.15 -7.15 14.19
CA SER A 82 10.27 -7.14 15.37
C SER A 82 9.42 -8.41 15.40
N PRO A 83 9.08 -8.94 16.61
CA PRO A 83 8.20 -10.09 16.73
C PRO A 83 6.84 -9.82 16.08
N TRP A 84 6.33 -10.80 15.32
CA TRP A 84 5.01 -10.75 14.72
C TRP A 84 4.17 -11.99 15.08
N PRO A 85 2.89 -11.89 15.47
CA PRO A 85 2.18 -10.61 15.72
C PRO A 85 2.76 -9.88 16.94
N PRO A 86 2.69 -8.51 16.95
CA PRO A 86 3.22 -7.75 18.07
C PRO A 86 2.36 -7.90 19.33
N ALA A 87 2.97 -7.73 20.49
CA ALA A 87 2.27 -7.70 21.76
C ALA A 87 1.39 -6.44 21.97
N PHE A 88 1.59 -5.43 21.13
CA PHE A 88 0.90 -4.14 21.23
C PHE A 88 -0.48 -4.19 20.58
N ARG A 89 -1.46 -3.55 21.18
CA ARG A 89 -2.80 -3.40 20.61
C ARG A 89 -2.90 -2.24 19.61
N LYS A 90 -1.99 -1.25 19.71
CA LYS A 90 -1.86 -0.09 18.82
C LYS A 90 -0.39 0.08 18.47
N PHE A 91 -0.09 0.24 17.20
CA PHE A 91 1.27 0.39 16.69
C PHE A 91 1.26 0.96 15.27
N TRP A 92 2.28 1.70 14.92
CA TRP A 92 2.60 2.03 13.54
C TRP A 92 3.30 0.85 12.87
N ILE A 93 3.01 0.65 11.58
CA ILE A 93 3.81 -0.22 10.70
C ILE A 93 4.23 0.57 9.50
N ILE A 94 5.47 0.39 9.06
CA ILE A 94 6.05 1.15 7.96
C ILE A 94 6.85 0.26 7.02
N ASP A 95 6.81 0.65 5.75
CA ASP A 95 7.81 0.34 4.75
C ASP A 95 8.37 1.67 4.28
N SER A 96 9.64 1.91 4.60
CA SER A 96 10.30 3.19 4.33
C SER A 96 10.54 3.40 2.85
N LEU A 97 10.85 2.33 2.11
CA LEU A 97 11.12 2.39 0.66
C LEU A 97 10.57 1.14 -0.05
N ASP A 98 9.26 1.02 -0.16
CA ASP A 98 8.62 0.00 -1.01
C ASP A 98 9.08 0.13 -2.46
N GLY A 99 9.53 -0.97 -3.04
CA GLY A 99 10.09 -0.97 -4.39
C GLY A 99 11.60 -0.68 -4.44
N THR A 100 12.37 -1.04 -3.42
CA THR A 100 13.83 -0.86 -3.34
C THR A 100 14.57 -1.39 -4.57
N HIS A 101 14.16 -2.53 -5.13
CA HIS A 101 14.74 -3.06 -6.37
C HIS A 101 14.53 -2.12 -7.57
N ASN A 102 13.37 -1.48 -7.66
CA ASN A 102 13.09 -0.50 -8.72
C ASN A 102 13.97 0.73 -8.56
N PHE A 103 14.08 1.22 -7.31
CA PHE A 103 14.95 2.35 -6.99
C PHE A 103 16.39 2.08 -7.45
N LEU A 104 16.95 0.92 -7.11
CA LEU A 104 18.30 0.51 -7.50
C LEU A 104 18.45 0.29 -9.01
N ALA A 105 17.38 -0.09 -9.70
CA ALA A 105 17.36 -0.24 -11.15
C ALA A 105 17.12 1.08 -11.90
N GLY A 106 16.96 2.22 -11.20
CA GLY A 106 16.66 3.52 -11.81
C GLY A 106 15.21 3.62 -12.33
N LEU A 107 14.30 2.75 -11.86
CA LEU A 107 12.88 2.80 -12.22
C LEU A 107 12.12 3.67 -11.21
N PRO A 108 11.38 4.71 -11.65
CA PRO A 108 10.69 5.65 -10.77
C PRO A 108 9.36 5.09 -10.21
N ILE A 109 9.35 3.82 -9.77
CA ILE A 109 8.17 3.10 -9.27
C ILE A 109 8.50 2.59 -7.87
N PHE A 110 8.37 3.46 -6.89
CA PHE A 110 8.63 3.19 -5.47
C PHE A 110 7.91 4.22 -4.60
N GLY A 111 7.81 3.95 -3.31
CA GLY A 111 7.16 4.86 -2.37
C GLY A 111 7.39 4.49 -0.92
N THR A 112 6.79 5.25 -0.02
CA THR A 112 6.78 4.99 1.42
C THR A 112 5.37 4.61 1.84
N ILE A 113 5.22 3.56 2.64
CA ILE A 113 3.94 3.08 3.17
C ILE A 113 3.95 3.21 4.69
N VAL A 114 2.88 3.79 5.23
CA VAL A 114 2.68 3.92 6.69
C VAL A 114 1.25 3.53 7.04
N ALA A 115 1.05 2.75 8.10
CA ALA A 115 -0.27 2.53 8.66
C ALA A 115 -0.27 2.53 10.19
N LEU A 116 -1.31 3.08 10.79
CA LEU A 116 -1.63 2.91 12.21
C LEU A 116 -2.61 1.75 12.36
N VAL A 117 -2.18 0.74 13.10
CA VAL A 117 -3.01 -0.44 13.42
C VAL A 117 -3.54 -0.32 14.84
N ALA A 118 -4.83 -0.55 15.00
CA ALA A 118 -5.49 -0.60 16.29
C ALA A 118 -6.46 -1.79 16.35
N GLY A 119 -6.36 -2.63 17.37
CA GLY A 119 -7.22 -3.82 17.51
C GLY A 119 -7.10 -4.80 16.34
N GLY A 120 -5.91 -4.90 15.73
CA GLY A 120 -5.62 -5.81 14.61
C GLY A 120 -6.14 -5.36 13.24
N LYS A 121 -6.53 -4.09 13.11
CA LYS A 121 -6.96 -3.47 11.84
C LYS A 121 -6.30 -2.11 11.65
N ALA A 122 -5.96 -1.77 10.41
CA ALA A 122 -5.52 -0.42 10.12
C ALA A 122 -6.67 0.58 10.33
N VAL A 123 -6.36 1.73 10.95
CA VAL A 123 -7.30 2.83 11.20
C VAL A 123 -6.91 4.11 10.48
N PHE A 124 -5.64 4.22 10.11
CA PHE A 124 -5.11 5.27 9.25
C PHE A 124 -4.02 4.68 8.37
N SER A 125 -3.91 5.17 7.14
CA SER A 125 -2.84 4.81 6.21
C SER A 125 -2.41 6.04 5.42
N ALA A 126 -1.11 6.16 5.19
CA ALA A 126 -0.50 7.15 4.31
C ALA A 126 0.46 6.45 3.34
N ILE A 127 0.34 6.78 2.06
CA ILE A 127 1.24 6.30 1.00
C ILE A 127 1.81 7.53 0.30
N TYR A 128 3.13 7.60 0.23
CA TYR A 128 3.83 8.70 -0.44
C TYR A 128 4.59 8.20 -1.67
N LEU A 129 4.29 8.81 -2.83
CA LEU A 129 4.96 8.55 -4.11
C LEU A 129 5.82 9.77 -4.47
N PRO A 130 7.14 9.73 -4.25
CA PRO A 130 8.02 10.90 -4.40
C PRO A 130 8.34 11.25 -5.84
N MET A 131 8.31 10.25 -6.73
CA MET A 131 8.65 10.41 -8.14
C MET A 131 7.44 10.79 -8.96
N ASP A 132 7.68 11.62 -9.96
CA ASP A 132 6.71 12.11 -10.92
C ASP A 132 6.29 13.56 -10.69
N GLU A 133 7.27 14.47 -10.82
CA GLU A 133 7.02 15.92 -10.67
C GLU A 133 6.05 16.51 -11.70
N GLN A 134 5.86 15.82 -12.83
CA GLN A 134 4.96 16.26 -13.90
C GLN A 134 3.62 15.52 -13.89
N SER A 135 3.50 14.40 -13.14
CA SER A 135 2.26 13.66 -13.04
C SER A 135 1.31 14.29 -12.02
N LEU A 136 0.05 14.38 -12.39
CA LEU A 136 -1.04 14.76 -11.49
C LEU A 136 -1.23 13.79 -10.31
N TRP A 137 -0.50 12.65 -10.30
CA TRP A 137 -0.74 11.51 -9.40
C TRP A 137 0.42 11.20 -8.44
N ARG A 138 1.44 12.04 -8.39
CA ARG A 138 2.47 12.00 -7.36
C ARG A 138 1.92 12.51 -6.02
N GLY A 139 2.70 12.31 -4.99
CA GLY A 139 2.52 12.94 -3.70
C GLY A 139 1.88 12.02 -2.68
N LEU A 140 1.18 12.62 -1.75
CA LEU A 140 0.64 11.95 -0.59
C LEU A 140 -0.80 11.50 -0.83
N TYR A 141 -1.05 10.24 -0.51
CA TYR A 141 -2.36 9.63 -0.43
C TYR A 141 -2.63 9.24 1.01
N VAL A 142 -3.84 9.44 1.50
CA VAL A 142 -4.23 9.10 2.87
C VAL A 142 -5.59 8.42 2.88
N ALA A 143 -5.78 7.49 3.81
CA ALA A 143 -7.07 6.88 4.11
C ALA A 143 -7.25 6.80 5.61
N ALA A 144 -8.49 6.96 6.08
CA ALA A 144 -8.81 6.76 7.49
C ALA A 144 -10.16 6.05 7.61
N LYS A 145 -10.26 5.11 8.54
CA LYS A 145 -11.42 4.24 8.75
C LYS A 145 -12.70 5.05 8.92
N GLY A 146 -13.64 4.88 7.99
CA GLY A 146 -14.94 5.56 7.95
C GLY A 146 -14.92 7.00 7.44
N TYR A 147 -13.78 7.47 6.91
CA TYR A 147 -13.64 8.81 6.33
C TYR A 147 -13.45 8.78 4.82
N GLY A 148 -13.01 7.67 4.24
CA GLY A 148 -12.69 7.52 2.84
C GLY A 148 -11.19 7.57 2.56
N ALA A 149 -10.84 7.46 1.27
CA ALA A 149 -9.49 7.59 0.76
C ALA A 149 -9.34 8.87 -0.06
N PHE A 150 -8.19 9.51 0.02
CA PHE A 150 -7.95 10.83 -0.54
C PHE A 150 -6.55 10.94 -1.12
N ARG A 151 -6.41 11.80 -2.13
CA ARG A 151 -5.14 12.37 -2.56
C ARG A 151 -5.01 13.78 -1.98
N ARG A 152 -3.87 14.09 -1.40
CA ARG A 152 -3.56 15.44 -0.97
C ARG A 152 -3.13 16.28 -2.19
N LEU A 153 -3.80 17.40 -2.42
CA LEU A 153 -3.49 18.30 -3.54
C LEU A 153 -2.27 19.19 -3.24
N PRO A 154 -1.44 19.50 -4.24
CA PRO A 154 -0.32 20.44 -4.04
C PRO A 154 -0.76 21.84 -3.54
N SER A 155 -1.97 22.28 -3.93
CA SER A 155 -2.58 23.54 -3.49
C SER A 155 -3.11 23.52 -2.06
N GLY A 156 -3.07 22.38 -1.38
CA GLY A 156 -3.71 22.15 -0.09
C GLY A 156 -5.06 21.43 -0.22
N GLY A 157 -5.48 20.79 0.88
CA GLY A 157 -6.73 20.04 0.94
C GLY A 157 -6.65 18.62 0.38
N LEU A 158 -7.76 17.90 0.52
CA LEU A 158 -7.90 16.49 0.15
C LEU A 158 -8.93 16.34 -0.97
N GLU A 159 -8.54 15.65 -2.03
CA GLU A 159 -9.40 15.22 -3.13
C GLU A 159 -9.80 13.77 -2.90
N PRO A 160 -11.11 13.44 -2.81
CA PRO A 160 -11.53 12.07 -2.64
C PRO A 160 -11.17 11.23 -3.88
N ILE A 161 -10.73 10.01 -3.64
CA ILE A 161 -10.46 9.02 -4.67
C ILE A 161 -11.37 7.82 -4.49
N GLN A 162 -11.64 7.11 -5.58
CA GLN A 162 -12.46 5.90 -5.56
C GLN A 162 -11.95 4.88 -6.58
N VAL A 163 -12.22 3.62 -6.31
CA VAL A 163 -11.96 2.52 -7.24
C VAL A 163 -12.78 2.65 -8.53
N SER A 164 -12.39 1.92 -9.57
CA SER A 164 -13.12 1.89 -10.85
C SER A 164 -14.48 1.19 -10.71
N GLY A 165 -15.38 1.48 -11.64
CA GLY A 165 -16.66 0.79 -11.80
C GLY A 165 -16.64 -0.36 -12.81
N GLN A 166 -15.47 -0.90 -13.21
CA GLN A 166 -15.35 -1.99 -14.18
C GLN A 166 -16.05 -3.26 -13.67
N GLY A 167 -17.00 -3.78 -14.41
CA GLY A 167 -17.76 -5.00 -14.08
C GLY A 167 -17.48 -6.19 -15.00
N ASP A 168 -16.75 -5.99 -16.09
CA ASP A 168 -16.37 -7.00 -17.06
C ASP A 168 -14.93 -7.47 -16.81
N LEU A 169 -14.79 -8.71 -16.32
CA LEU A 169 -13.48 -9.26 -15.93
C LEU A 169 -12.52 -9.37 -17.13
N GLU A 170 -13.04 -9.66 -18.33
CA GLU A 170 -12.22 -9.74 -19.54
C GLU A 170 -11.55 -8.39 -19.84
N LYS A 171 -12.23 -7.28 -19.58
CA LYS A 171 -11.71 -5.92 -19.81
C LYS A 171 -10.93 -5.36 -18.63
N ALA A 172 -10.83 -6.10 -17.52
CA ALA A 172 -10.16 -5.65 -16.31
C ALA A 172 -8.66 -5.45 -16.51
N PHE A 173 -8.11 -4.53 -15.73
CA PHE A 173 -6.68 -4.32 -15.60
C PHE A 173 -6.17 -4.96 -14.30
N LEU A 174 -5.44 -6.05 -14.44
CA LEU A 174 -4.86 -6.83 -13.36
C LEU A 174 -3.39 -6.45 -13.13
N LEU A 175 -3.03 -6.15 -11.89
CA LEU A 175 -1.65 -6.11 -11.43
C LEU A 175 -1.31 -7.36 -10.61
N LEU A 176 -0.09 -7.86 -10.79
CA LEU A 176 0.48 -8.96 -10.02
C LEU A 176 1.60 -8.40 -9.14
N GLU A 177 1.52 -8.64 -7.83
CA GLU A 177 2.54 -8.25 -6.86
C GLU A 177 3.17 -9.47 -6.18
N GLY A 178 4.48 -9.39 -5.89
CA GLY A 178 5.23 -10.42 -5.20
C GLY A 178 6.43 -10.95 -5.98
N ALA A 179 7.14 -11.93 -5.40
CA ALA A 179 8.33 -12.51 -6.00
C ALA A 179 8.01 -13.28 -7.31
N SER A 180 8.52 -12.77 -8.42
CA SER A 180 8.20 -13.21 -9.79
C SER A 180 8.28 -14.71 -10.05
N LYS A 181 9.22 -15.43 -9.39
CA LYS A 181 9.36 -16.89 -9.56
C LYS A 181 8.16 -17.67 -9.02
N LYS A 182 7.48 -17.19 -8.00
CA LYS A 182 6.30 -17.85 -7.42
C LYS A 182 5.00 -17.48 -8.16
N LEU A 183 4.87 -16.25 -8.63
CA LEU A 183 3.67 -15.75 -9.29
C LEU A 183 3.25 -16.65 -10.47
N TYR A 184 4.17 -17.05 -11.32
CA TYR A 184 3.87 -17.82 -12.53
C TYR A 184 3.69 -19.34 -12.30
N THR A 185 3.95 -19.85 -11.10
CA THR A 185 3.79 -21.28 -10.78
C THR A 185 2.41 -21.63 -10.23
N PHE A 186 1.60 -20.63 -9.86
CA PHE A 186 0.27 -20.85 -9.29
C PHE A 186 -0.82 -20.88 -10.35
N HIS A 187 -1.56 -22.00 -10.44
CA HIS A 187 -2.67 -22.15 -11.40
C HIS A 187 -3.74 -21.07 -11.27
N HIS A 188 -4.02 -20.56 -10.05
CA HIS A 188 -5.00 -19.51 -9.83
C HIS A 188 -4.57 -18.17 -10.48
N ILE A 189 -3.27 -17.85 -10.45
CA ILE A 189 -2.75 -16.67 -11.12
C ILE A 189 -2.84 -16.84 -12.63
N GLN A 190 -2.50 -18.02 -13.15
CA GLN A 190 -2.64 -18.33 -14.58
C GLN A 190 -4.09 -18.16 -15.03
N ASN A 191 -5.09 -18.67 -14.28
CA ASN A 191 -6.49 -18.49 -14.58
C ASN A 191 -6.89 -17.01 -14.62
N ALA A 192 -6.43 -16.21 -13.66
CA ALA A 192 -6.68 -14.76 -13.62
C ALA A 192 -6.05 -14.05 -14.84
N VAL A 193 -4.80 -14.41 -15.19
CA VAL A 193 -4.09 -13.86 -16.35
C VAL A 193 -4.83 -14.17 -17.65
N PHE A 194 -5.35 -15.39 -17.82
CA PHE A 194 -6.11 -15.77 -19.02
C PHE A 194 -7.52 -15.16 -19.07
N ALA A 195 -8.08 -14.82 -17.91
CA ALA A 195 -9.42 -14.22 -17.83
C ALA A 195 -9.44 -12.70 -18.03
N THR A 196 -8.27 -12.04 -18.06
CA THR A 196 -8.15 -10.59 -18.15
C THR A 196 -7.33 -10.15 -19.36
N GLU A 197 -7.78 -9.11 -20.06
CA GLU A 197 -7.10 -8.60 -21.27
C GLU A 197 -5.74 -7.92 -20.92
N ARG A 198 -5.66 -7.28 -19.77
CA ARG A 198 -4.49 -6.46 -19.40
C ARG A 198 -3.89 -6.91 -18.10
N VAL A 199 -2.69 -7.45 -18.17
CA VAL A 199 -1.91 -7.89 -17.00
C VAL A 199 -0.56 -7.20 -17.00
N ARG A 200 -0.15 -6.72 -15.83
CA ARG A 200 1.20 -6.17 -15.58
C ARG A 200 1.71 -6.65 -14.24
N ASN A 201 3.03 -6.69 -14.09
CA ASN A 201 3.64 -6.73 -12.76
C ASN A 201 3.58 -5.33 -12.20
N GLY A 202 3.11 -5.19 -10.95
CA GLY A 202 2.95 -3.91 -10.28
C GLY A 202 4.29 -3.26 -9.91
N LEU A 203 5.26 -4.06 -9.46
CA LEU A 203 6.62 -3.68 -9.08
C LEU A 203 6.74 -2.92 -7.75
N SER A 204 5.66 -2.39 -7.18
CA SER A 204 5.64 -1.64 -5.92
C SER A 204 4.22 -1.61 -5.37
N PHE A 205 4.03 -2.01 -4.12
CA PHE A 205 2.72 -1.98 -3.48
C PHE A 205 2.22 -0.55 -3.29
N ALA A 206 3.09 0.39 -2.91
CA ALA A 206 2.73 1.80 -2.80
C ALA A 206 2.11 2.33 -4.10
N TYR A 207 2.75 2.03 -5.22
CA TYR A 207 2.25 2.42 -6.54
C TYR A 207 0.95 1.69 -6.89
N SER A 208 0.92 0.38 -6.79
CA SER A 208 -0.21 -0.46 -7.20
C SER A 208 -1.48 -0.17 -6.39
N LEU A 209 -1.37 -0.04 -5.06
CA LEU A 209 -2.49 0.30 -4.18
C LEU A 209 -3.09 1.67 -4.50
N THR A 210 -2.24 2.68 -4.74
CA THR A 210 -2.75 4.01 -5.12
C THR A 210 -3.42 4.00 -6.50
N ARG A 211 -2.92 3.20 -7.46
CA ARG A 211 -3.54 3.06 -8.80
C ARG A 211 -4.88 2.34 -8.75
N LEU A 212 -5.02 1.33 -7.90
CA LEU A 212 -6.31 0.65 -7.68
C LEU A 212 -7.30 1.57 -6.97
N ALA A 213 -6.89 2.18 -5.85
CA ALA A 213 -7.78 3.04 -5.07
C ALA A 213 -8.27 4.28 -5.84
N ALA A 214 -7.43 4.81 -6.75
CA ALA A 214 -7.78 5.92 -7.64
C ALA A 214 -8.25 5.45 -9.03
N GLY A 215 -8.61 4.18 -9.20
CA GLY A 215 -8.98 3.60 -10.50
C GLY A 215 -10.14 4.32 -11.18
N GLY A 216 -11.10 4.83 -10.41
CA GLY A 216 -12.23 5.61 -10.92
C GLY A 216 -11.87 7.00 -11.46
N CYS A 217 -10.67 7.49 -11.16
CA CYS A 217 -10.18 8.77 -11.68
C CYS A 217 -9.63 8.67 -13.11
N TRP A 218 -9.55 7.46 -13.67
CA TRP A 218 -8.96 7.20 -14.98
C TRP A 218 -9.99 6.63 -15.96
N THR A 219 -9.80 6.88 -17.24
CA THR A 219 -10.61 6.25 -18.30
C THR A 219 -10.50 4.73 -18.27
N ARG A 220 -9.33 4.22 -17.84
CA ARG A 220 -9.05 2.80 -17.63
C ARG A 220 -8.09 2.68 -16.46
N GLY A 221 -8.65 2.56 -15.24
CA GLY A 221 -7.89 2.37 -14.01
C GLY A 221 -7.45 0.92 -13.81
N VAL A 222 -6.64 0.70 -12.77
CA VAL A 222 -6.38 -0.64 -12.24
C VAL A 222 -7.62 -1.13 -11.51
N ASP A 223 -7.99 -2.38 -11.73
CA ASP A 223 -9.23 -2.97 -11.21
C ASP A 223 -8.98 -4.06 -10.17
N ILE A 224 -7.85 -4.76 -10.30
CA ILE A 224 -7.51 -5.91 -9.46
C ILE A 224 -6.00 -5.91 -9.19
N ILE A 225 -5.62 -6.29 -7.96
CA ILE A 225 -4.26 -6.67 -7.58
C ILE A 225 -4.32 -8.06 -6.97
N ILE A 226 -3.53 -9.01 -7.49
CA ILE A 226 -3.25 -10.29 -6.83
C ILE A 226 -1.85 -10.21 -6.26
N ALA A 227 -1.73 -10.42 -4.96
CA ALA A 227 -0.47 -10.34 -4.23
C ALA A 227 -0.12 -11.66 -3.57
N GLU A 228 1.10 -12.12 -3.77
CA GLU A 228 1.63 -13.35 -3.17
C GLU A 228 2.85 -13.01 -2.30
N GLY A 229 2.77 -13.37 -1.02
CA GLY A 229 3.85 -13.14 -0.06
C GLY A 229 3.96 -11.69 0.40
N ALA A 230 2.86 -10.93 0.36
CA ALA A 230 2.81 -9.57 0.88
C ALA A 230 3.21 -9.53 2.36
N LYS A 231 3.85 -8.45 2.75
CA LYS A 231 4.23 -8.21 4.16
C LYS A 231 3.11 -7.47 4.89
N GLN A 232 3.22 -7.41 6.21
CA GLN A 232 2.19 -6.80 7.05
C GLN A 232 1.97 -5.31 6.76
N TRP A 233 3.03 -4.54 6.49
CA TRP A 233 2.93 -3.10 6.19
C TRP A 233 2.17 -2.82 4.89
N GLU A 234 2.42 -3.58 3.83
CA GLU A 234 1.68 -3.49 2.56
C GLU A 234 0.21 -3.92 2.73
N SER A 235 0.00 -5.00 3.47
CA SER A 235 -1.31 -5.66 3.60
C SER A 235 -2.29 -4.84 4.41
N PHE A 236 -1.90 -4.37 5.60
CA PHE A 236 -2.79 -3.58 6.45
C PHE A 236 -3.03 -2.18 5.90
N ALA A 237 -1.98 -1.53 5.36
CA ALA A 237 -2.15 -0.25 4.67
C ALA A 237 -3.08 -0.40 3.46
N GLY A 238 -2.86 -1.43 2.64
CA GLY A 238 -3.63 -1.71 1.43
C GLY A 238 -5.08 -2.07 1.72
N GLU A 239 -5.36 -2.91 2.75
CA GLU A 239 -6.74 -3.25 3.14
C GLU A 239 -7.53 -1.96 3.42
N LEU A 240 -7.00 -1.09 4.29
CA LEU A 240 -7.68 0.16 4.62
C LEU A 240 -7.84 1.05 3.38
N PHE A 241 -6.75 1.24 2.64
CA PHE A 241 -6.73 2.18 1.53
C PHE A 241 -7.74 1.82 0.44
N VAL A 242 -7.78 0.53 0.07
CA VAL A 242 -8.69 0.02 -0.97
C VAL A 242 -10.13 0.00 -0.48
N THR A 243 -10.39 -0.42 0.77
CA THR A 243 -11.76 -0.46 1.29
C THR A 243 -12.36 0.92 1.50
N GLU A 244 -11.58 1.90 1.96
CA GLU A 244 -12.02 3.29 2.11
C GLU A 244 -12.22 4.00 0.76
N ALA A 245 -11.60 3.50 -0.32
CA ALA A 245 -11.87 3.92 -1.70
C ALA A 245 -13.08 3.21 -2.34
N GLY A 246 -13.80 2.35 -1.58
CA GLY A 246 -14.97 1.62 -2.05
C GLY A 246 -14.69 0.26 -2.68
N GLY A 247 -13.45 -0.21 -2.61
CA GLY A 247 -13.04 -1.55 -3.07
C GLY A 247 -13.18 -2.64 -2.01
N LYS A 248 -12.58 -3.79 -2.29
CA LYS A 248 -12.58 -4.96 -1.40
C LYS A 248 -11.20 -5.60 -1.32
N ALA A 249 -10.81 -6.04 -0.12
CA ALA A 249 -9.57 -6.73 0.16
C ALA A 249 -9.83 -7.99 0.99
N THR A 250 -9.34 -9.15 0.54
CA THR A 250 -9.42 -10.43 1.25
C THR A 250 -8.17 -11.26 0.99
N ASP A 251 -8.01 -12.35 1.71
CA ASP A 251 -7.09 -13.38 1.25
C ASP A 251 -7.64 -14.05 -0.03
N ARG A 252 -6.84 -14.89 -0.66
CA ARG A 252 -7.22 -15.62 -1.88
C ARG A 252 -8.40 -16.59 -1.71
N ARG A 253 -8.85 -16.84 -0.48
CA ARG A 253 -10.03 -17.67 -0.16
C ARG A 253 -11.26 -16.83 0.21
N GLY A 254 -11.17 -15.52 0.05
CA GLY A 254 -12.25 -14.59 0.39
C GLY A 254 -12.39 -14.30 1.90
N ARG A 255 -11.41 -14.71 2.74
CA ARG A 255 -11.46 -14.45 4.18
C ARG A 255 -10.89 -13.05 4.48
N PRO A 256 -11.43 -12.35 5.50
CA PRO A 256 -10.88 -11.07 5.93
C PRO A 256 -9.41 -11.17 6.36
N LEU A 257 -8.64 -10.12 6.17
CA LEU A 257 -7.29 -10.02 6.68
C LEU A 257 -7.29 -9.99 8.21
N SER A 258 -6.22 -10.52 8.79
CA SER A 258 -5.96 -10.51 10.23
C SER A 258 -4.45 -10.53 10.48
N LEU A 259 -4.02 -10.38 11.73
CA LEU A 259 -2.60 -10.47 12.12
C LEU A 259 -1.95 -11.82 11.75
N GLN A 260 -2.74 -12.87 11.49
CA GLN A 260 -2.27 -14.21 11.11
C GLN A 260 -2.53 -14.54 9.64
N ASN A 261 -3.33 -13.74 8.93
CA ASN A 261 -3.76 -13.99 7.56
C ASN A 261 -3.66 -12.70 6.75
N TYR A 262 -2.51 -12.43 6.17
CA TYR A 262 -2.22 -11.15 5.51
C TYR A 262 -1.31 -11.26 4.27
N SER A 263 -0.81 -12.46 3.88
CA SER A 263 0.27 -12.54 2.88
C SER A 263 -0.18 -12.80 1.45
N ASP A 264 -1.24 -13.60 1.26
CA ASP A 264 -1.70 -13.97 -0.08
C ASP A 264 -3.05 -13.31 -0.33
N LEU A 265 -3.07 -12.22 -1.05
CA LEU A 265 -4.18 -11.28 -1.05
C LEU A 265 -4.76 -11.03 -2.43
N VAL A 266 -6.04 -10.67 -2.43
CA VAL A 266 -6.75 -10.10 -3.57
C VAL A 266 -7.33 -8.77 -3.15
N PHE A 267 -6.89 -7.70 -3.79
CA PHE A 267 -7.50 -6.38 -3.73
C PHE A 267 -8.23 -6.12 -5.04
N SER A 268 -9.39 -5.50 -4.98
CA SER A 268 -10.17 -5.21 -6.19
C SER A 268 -11.05 -3.97 -6.04
N ASN A 269 -11.65 -3.56 -7.16
CA ASN A 269 -12.67 -2.52 -7.18
C ASN A 269 -14.01 -2.92 -6.52
N GLY A 270 -14.07 -4.09 -5.87
CA GLY A 270 -15.27 -4.62 -5.22
C GLY A 270 -16.23 -5.32 -6.17
N VAL A 271 -16.49 -4.75 -7.35
CA VAL A 271 -17.41 -5.33 -8.37
C VAL A 271 -16.88 -6.64 -8.92
N LEU A 272 -15.58 -6.71 -9.18
CA LEU A 272 -14.92 -7.90 -9.76
C LEU A 272 -14.44 -8.90 -8.69
N HIS A 273 -14.58 -8.59 -7.40
CA HIS A 273 -13.93 -9.37 -6.34
C HIS A 273 -14.33 -10.84 -6.32
N ASP A 274 -15.62 -11.12 -6.34
CA ASP A 274 -16.11 -12.49 -6.26
C ASP A 274 -15.86 -13.26 -7.57
N GLN A 275 -15.81 -12.56 -8.72
CA GLN A 275 -15.45 -13.16 -10.00
C GLN A 275 -13.99 -13.62 -10.02
N ILE A 276 -13.05 -12.80 -9.52
CA ILE A 276 -11.63 -13.17 -9.48
C ILE A 276 -11.36 -14.25 -8.43
N LEU A 277 -12.05 -14.24 -7.29
CA LEU A 277 -11.94 -15.30 -6.29
C LEU A 277 -12.43 -16.65 -6.81
N ALA A 278 -13.45 -16.67 -7.64
CA ALA A 278 -13.96 -17.91 -8.25
C ALA A 278 -12.91 -18.60 -9.16
N LEU A 279 -12.01 -17.82 -9.77
CA LEU A 279 -10.89 -18.35 -10.57
C LEU A 279 -9.76 -18.92 -9.68
N ASN A 280 -9.66 -18.48 -8.42
CA ASN A 280 -8.66 -18.91 -7.47
C ASN A 280 -8.99 -20.24 -6.78
N CYS A 281 -10.26 -20.66 -6.77
CA CYS A 281 -10.66 -21.98 -6.31
C CYS A 281 -10.38 -23.00 -7.42
N PRO A 282 -9.53 -24.05 -7.20
CA PRO A 282 -9.59 -25.19 -8.07
C PRO A 282 -11.01 -25.74 -7.98
N ALA A 283 -11.74 -25.68 -9.08
CA ALA A 283 -12.97 -26.46 -9.19
C ALA A 283 -12.56 -27.90 -8.84
N PHE A 284 -13.22 -28.46 -7.82
CA PHE A 284 -13.13 -29.89 -7.56
C PHE A 284 -13.51 -30.58 -8.88
N ARG A 285 -12.51 -31.06 -9.61
CA ARG A 285 -12.70 -32.02 -10.69
C ARG A 285 -12.38 -33.41 -10.16
#